data_22c535f95d250fecb1ffea97607ef356
#
_entry.id   22c535f95d250fecb1ffea97607ef356
#
_cell.length_a   1.000
_cell.length_b   1.000
_cell.length_c   1.000
_cell.angle_alpha   90.00
_cell.angle_beta   90.00
_cell.angle_gamma   90.00
#
_symmetry.space_group_name_H-M   'P 1'
#
loop_
_entity.id
_entity.type
_entity.pdbx_description
1 polymer ?
#
loop_
_entity_poly.entity_id
_entity_poly.type
_entity_poly.pdbx_seq_one_letter_code
_entity_poly.pdbx_strand_id
1 'polypeptide(L)'
;MGTVEHAAGHRAPLSRDRVLRAAVTLADAGGMSSLTMRRLGEALGVEAMSLYNHVASKSDLLDGMIDIVFGEIDLPSGDGNWRAAMRQRAVSARQVLRRHPWAIGLMESRTSPGPATLSHHDAVLGCLRRGGFPVELTAHAYSLLDSYIYGFALQEAGLPFGTGEEAAQVAQEMSSHFESGQYPYLTEMAMAHVVQPGYSYSDEFEIGLDLILDGLQAAAP
;
A
#
# COMPACT_ATOMS: atom_id res chain seq x y z
N MET A 1 7.84 -49.12 31.35
CA MET A 1 7.09 -48.90 30.13
C MET A 1 6.35 -47.55 30.32
N GLY A 2 6.98 -46.48 29.88
CA GLY A 2 6.40 -45.13 29.98
C GLY A 2 5.76 -44.78 28.65
N THR A 3 4.47 -44.58 28.66
CA THR A 3 3.67 -44.08 27.54
C THR A 3 4.00 -42.61 27.33
N VAL A 4 4.62 -42.30 26.17
CA VAL A 4 4.82 -40.93 25.69
C VAL A 4 3.49 -40.44 25.17
N GLU A 5 2.78 -39.61 25.94
CA GLU A 5 1.62 -38.86 25.49
C GLU A 5 2.07 -37.83 24.45
N HIS A 6 1.70 -38.09 23.18
CA HIS A 6 1.79 -37.09 22.14
C HIS A 6 0.80 -35.98 22.47
N ALA A 7 1.32 -34.84 22.95
CA ALA A 7 0.55 -33.58 23.03
C ALA A 7 0.18 -33.16 21.60
N ALA A 8 -1.00 -33.54 21.16
CA ALA A 8 -1.64 -33.01 19.95
C ALA A 8 -1.88 -31.51 20.19
N GLY A 9 -1.02 -30.66 19.65
CA GLY A 9 -1.17 -29.22 19.67
C GLY A 9 -2.55 -28.85 19.13
N HIS A 10 -3.36 -28.27 19.97
CA HIS A 10 -4.72 -27.83 19.66
C HIS A 10 -4.61 -26.72 18.58
N ARG A 11 -4.67 -27.10 17.29
CA ARG A 11 -4.76 -26.11 16.21
C ARG A 11 -6.05 -25.34 16.41
N ALA A 12 -5.95 -24.01 16.54
CA ALA A 12 -7.11 -23.13 16.61
C ALA A 12 -8.07 -23.43 15.43
N PRO A 13 -9.39 -23.43 15.66
CA PRO A 13 -10.38 -23.73 14.63
C PRO A 13 -10.20 -22.79 13.41
N LEU A 14 -10.53 -23.29 12.22
CA LEU A 14 -10.52 -22.48 11.02
C LEU A 14 -11.61 -21.41 11.14
N SER A 15 -11.27 -20.17 10.83
CA SER A 15 -12.17 -19.01 10.81
C SER A 15 -11.92 -18.17 9.57
N ARG A 16 -12.88 -17.30 9.19
CA ARG A 16 -12.72 -16.34 8.11
C ARG A 16 -11.46 -15.50 8.29
N ASP A 17 -11.26 -14.89 9.46
CA ASP A 17 -10.08 -14.07 9.76
C ASP A 17 -8.77 -14.85 9.57
N ARG A 18 -8.71 -16.08 10.04
CA ARG A 18 -7.53 -16.93 9.86
C ARG A 18 -7.25 -17.26 8.39
N VAL A 19 -8.30 -17.49 7.60
CA VAL A 19 -8.19 -17.72 6.14
C VAL A 19 -7.66 -16.47 5.45
N LEU A 20 -8.23 -15.29 5.76
CA LEU A 20 -7.84 -14.02 5.16
C LEU A 20 -6.39 -13.65 5.51
N ARG A 21 -5.98 -13.75 6.78
CA ARG A 21 -4.59 -13.46 7.19
C ARG A 21 -3.57 -14.41 6.55
N ALA A 22 -3.90 -15.68 6.42
CA ALA A 22 -3.03 -16.63 5.72
C ALA A 22 -2.92 -16.28 4.22
N ALA A 23 -4.00 -15.80 3.60
CA ALA A 23 -3.99 -15.34 2.22
C ALA A 23 -3.12 -14.08 2.04
N VAL A 24 -3.21 -13.10 2.95
CA VAL A 24 -2.33 -11.92 2.99
C VAL A 24 -0.87 -12.36 3.09
N THR A 25 -0.53 -13.23 4.06
CA THR A 25 0.84 -13.73 4.23
C THR A 25 1.38 -14.41 2.96
N LEU A 26 0.56 -15.21 2.27
CA LEU A 26 0.95 -15.84 1.00
C LEU A 26 1.19 -14.82 -0.11
N ALA A 27 0.34 -13.80 -0.20
CA ALA A 27 0.48 -12.76 -1.19
C ALA A 27 1.71 -11.88 -0.92
N ASP A 28 2.03 -11.58 0.34
CA ASP A 28 3.23 -10.84 0.74
C ASP A 28 4.51 -11.60 0.37
N ALA A 29 4.52 -12.92 0.57
CA ALA A 29 5.68 -13.75 0.31
C ALA A 29 5.96 -14.01 -1.18
N GLY A 30 4.93 -14.02 -2.04
CA GLY A 30 5.10 -14.47 -3.43
C GLY A 30 4.20 -13.76 -4.44
N GLY A 31 3.62 -12.63 -4.07
CA GLY A 31 2.70 -11.87 -4.93
C GLY A 31 1.37 -12.61 -5.17
N MET A 32 0.48 -11.96 -5.91
CA MET A 32 -0.85 -12.51 -6.23
C MET A 32 -0.82 -13.79 -7.05
N SER A 33 0.24 -14.06 -7.81
CA SER A 33 0.43 -15.30 -8.56
C SER A 33 0.63 -16.51 -7.64
N SER A 34 1.12 -16.30 -6.42
CA SER A 34 1.30 -17.35 -5.41
C SER A 34 -0.01 -17.74 -4.73
N LEU A 35 -1.04 -16.88 -4.76
CA LEU A 35 -2.30 -17.09 -4.06
C LEU A 35 -3.24 -17.98 -4.86
N THR A 36 -3.32 -19.24 -4.47
CA THR A 36 -4.31 -20.22 -4.97
C THR A 36 -5.02 -20.87 -3.79
N MET A 37 -6.28 -21.30 -3.99
CA MET A 37 -7.05 -21.99 -2.93
C MET A 37 -6.34 -23.27 -2.46
N ARG A 38 -5.60 -23.94 -3.34
CA ARG A 38 -4.81 -25.13 -2.98
C ARG A 38 -3.67 -24.76 -2.04
N ARG A 39 -2.83 -23.76 -2.41
CA ARG A 39 -1.70 -23.32 -1.56
C ARG A 39 -2.17 -22.74 -0.24
N LEU A 40 -3.30 -22.07 -0.24
CA LEU A 40 -3.93 -21.54 0.97
C LEU A 40 -4.41 -22.70 1.88
N GLY A 41 -5.02 -23.74 1.32
CA GLY A 41 -5.37 -24.96 2.05
C GLY A 41 -4.15 -25.66 2.64
N GLU A 42 -3.09 -25.84 1.83
CA GLU A 42 -1.81 -26.41 2.27
C GLU A 42 -1.21 -25.61 3.45
N ALA A 43 -1.18 -24.27 3.35
CA ALA A 43 -0.65 -23.39 4.41
C ALA A 43 -1.45 -23.48 5.72
N LEU A 44 -2.76 -23.69 5.63
CA LEU A 44 -3.67 -23.82 6.78
C LEU A 44 -3.77 -25.27 7.30
N GLY A 45 -3.27 -26.25 6.53
CA GLY A 45 -3.37 -27.69 6.85
C GLY A 45 -4.78 -28.23 6.73
N VAL A 46 -5.53 -27.74 5.71
CA VAL A 46 -6.90 -28.15 5.40
C VAL A 46 -7.08 -28.41 3.90
N GLU A 47 -8.12 -29.16 3.54
CA GLU A 47 -8.52 -29.31 2.15
C GLU A 47 -9.01 -27.99 1.55
N ALA A 48 -8.65 -27.68 0.31
CA ALA A 48 -9.01 -26.44 -0.37
C ALA A 48 -10.53 -26.17 -0.37
N MET A 49 -11.34 -27.22 -0.49
CA MET A 49 -12.81 -27.11 -0.46
C MET A 49 -13.35 -26.65 0.89
N SER A 50 -12.64 -26.94 2.00
CA SER A 50 -13.04 -26.49 3.33
C SER A 50 -12.98 -24.96 3.49
N LEU A 51 -12.15 -24.27 2.69
CA LEU A 51 -12.02 -22.82 2.69
C LEU A 51 -13.30 -22.13 2.25
N TYR A 52 -14.08 -22.75 1.35
CA TYR A 52 -15.36 -22.20 0.86
C TYR A 52 -16.47 -22.16 1.91
N ASN A 53 -16.27 -22.80 3.07
CA ASN A 53 -17.14 -22.62 4.24
C ASN A 53 -16.90 -21.27 4.94
N HIS A 54 -15.78 -20.57 4.63
CA HIS A 54 -15.37 -19.35 5.28
C HIS A 54 -15.28 -18.15 4.31
N VAL A 55 -15.10 -18.40 3.02
CA VAL A 55 -15.10 -17.40 1.95
C VAL A 55 -15.93 -17.90 0.79
N ALA A 56 -16.91 -17.09 0.37
CA ALA A 56 -17.90 -17.51 -0.63
C ALA A 56 -17.30 -17.70 -2.04
N SER A 57 -16.22 -16.97 -2.34
CA SER A 57 -15.55 -16.97 -3.64
C SER A 57 -14.12 -16.43 -3.53
N LYS A 58 -13.35 -16.51 -4.63
CA LYS A 58 -12.05 -15.83 -4.72
C LYS A 58 -12.22 -14.32 -4.64
N SER A 59 -13.30 -13.76 -5.16
CA SER A 59 -13.57 -12.31 -5.04
C SER A 59 -13.79 -11.91 -3.59
N ASP A 60 -14.61 -12.65 -2.84
CA ASP A 60 -14.84 -12.44 -1.41
C ASP A 60 -13.56 -12.57 -0.58
N LEU A 61 -12.67 -13.52 -0.96
CA LEU A 61 -11.33 -13.62 -0.35
C LEU A 61 -10.52 -12.33 -0.58
N LEU A 62 -10.49 -11.82 -1.82
CA LEU A 62 -9.75 -10.61 -2.16
C LEU A 62 -10.34 -9.36 -1.49
N ASP A 63 -11.67 -9.25 -1.42
CA ASP A 63 -12.35 -8.15 -0.72
C ASP A 63 -11.96 -8.14 0.76
N GLY A 64 -11.95 -9.32 1.41
CA GLY A 64 -11.52 -9.44 2.81
C GLY A 64 -10.03 -9.16 3.02
N MET A 65 -9.16 -9.53 2.08
CA MET A 65 -7.73 -9.21 2.16
C MET A 65 -7.49 -7.70 2.06
N ILE A 66 -8.17 -7.02 1.15
CA ILE A 66 -8.09 -5.55 1.00
C ILE A 66 -8.63 -4.85 2.24
N ASP A 67 -9.71 -5.36 2.85
CA ASP A 67 -10.24 -4.81 4.09
C ASP A 67 -9.24 -4.92 5.25
N ILE A 68 -8.46 -6.01 5.33
CA ILE A 68 -7.36 -6.14 6.28
C ILE A 68 -6.30 -5.07 6.03
N VAL A 69 -5.88 -4.86 4.79
CA VAL A 69 -4.88 -3.85 4.42
C VAL A 69 -5.35 -2.44 4.80
N PHE A 70 -6.60 -2.09 4.52
CA PHE A 70 -7.17 -0.81 4.97
C PHE A 70 -7.20 -0.69 6.50
N GLY A 71 -7.45 -1.79 7.20
CA GLY A 71 -7.45 -1.83 8.66
C GLY A 71 -6.07 -1.60 9.30
N GLU A 72 -4.99 -1.71 8.53
CA GLU A 72 -3.62 -1.43 8.98
C GLU A 72 -3.20 0.03 8.79
N ILE A 73 -3.95 0.80 8.00
CA ILE A 73 -3.68 2.23 7.78
C ILE A 73 -4.21 3.03 8.96
N ASP A 74 -3.37 3.88 9.55
CA ASP A 74 -3.80 4.77 10.62
C ASP A 74 -4.94 5.67 10.15
N LEU A 75 -5.98 5.74 10.96
CA LEU A 75 -7.07 6.68 10.73
C LEU A 75 -6.59 8.11 11.08
N PRO A 76 -7.03 9.14 10.32
CA PRO A 76 -6.66 10.51 10.62
C PRO A 76 -7.18 10.92 11.99
N SER A 77 -6.32 11.53 12.81
CA SER A 77 -6.68 12.02 14.14
C SER A 77 -7.78 13.08 14.07
N GLY A 78 -8.63 13.11 15.13
CA GLY A 78 -9.75 14.04 15.20
C GLY A 78 -9.42 15.39 15.86
N ASP A 79 -8.15 15.74 16.03
CA ASP A 79 -7.67 16.89 16.84
C ASP A 79 -7.75 18.28 16.14
N GLY A 80 -8.37 18.35 14.98
CA GLY A 80 -8.64 19.60 14.25
C GLY A 80 -7.53 20.06 13.32
N ASN A 81 -6.34 19.49 13.35
CA ASN A 81 -5.28 19.77 12.38
C ASN A 81 -5.37 18.81 11.19
N TRP A 82 -6.24 19.12 10.23
CA TRP A 82 -6.46 18.28 9.06
C TRP A 82 -5.16 18.01 8.27
N ARG A 83 -4.25 19.02 8.16
CA ARG A 83 -3.01 18.90 7.38
C ARG A 83 -2.06 17.85 8.02
N ALA A 84 -1.87 17.93 9.33
CA ALA A 84 -1.06 16.96 10.07
C ALA A 84 -1.68 15.55 10.02
N ALA A 85 -3.00 15.44 10.17
CA ALA A 85 -3.73 14.19 10.11
C ALA A 85 -3.64 13.53 8.72
N MET A 86 -3.79 14.30 7.63
CA MET A 86 -3.63 13.79 6.26
C MET A 86 -2.19 13.37 5.96
N ARG A 87 -1.20 14.14 6.47
CA ARG A 87 0.21 13.76 6.34
C ARG A 87 0.50 12.41 7.03
N GLN A 88 0.08 12.27 8.28
CA GLN A 88 0.25 11.02 9.04
C GLN A 88 -0.42 9.83 8.32
N ARG A 89 -1.67 10.01 7.90
CA ARG A 89 -2.41 8.99 7.13
C ARG A 89 -1.68 8.60 5.85
N ALA A 90 -1.16 9.57 5.08
CA ALA A 90 -0.46 9.32 3.84
C ALA A 90 0.84 8.51 4.06
N VAL A 91 1.63 8.88 5.09
CA VAL A 91 2.83 8.15 5.48
C VAL A 91 2.48 6.72 5.93
N SER A 92 1.44 6.55 6.76
CA SER A 92 0.96 5.24 7.21
C SER A 92 0.50 4.39 6.04
N ALA A 93 -0.31 4.94 5.12
CA ALA A 93 -0.79 4.23 3.93
C ALA A 93 0.37 3.75 3.04
N ARG A 94 1.36 4.61 2.77
CA ARG A 94 2.56 4.22 2.02
C ARG A 94 3.31 3.07 2.72
N GLN A 95 3.49 3.14 4.04
CA GLN A 95 4.17 2.08 4.80
C GLN A 95 3.42 0.75 4.71
N VAL A 96 2.09 0.77 4.77
CA VAL A 96 1.24 -0.40 4.59
C VAL A 96 1.40 -0.96 3.18
N LEU A 97 1.34 -0.13 2.15
CA LEU A 97 1.49 -0.54 0.75
C LEU A 97 2.89 -1.10 0.43
N ARG A 98 3.94 -0.63 1.11
CA ARG A 98 5.27 -1.24 1.02
C ARG A 98 5.33 -2.65 1.59
N ARG A 99 4.54 -2.96 2.63
CA ARG A 99 4.39 -4.33 3.16
C ARG A 99 3.53 -5.21 2.25
N HIS A 100 2.55 -4.61 1.59
CA HIS A 100 1.54 -5.28 0.77
C HIS A 100 1.49 -4.74 -0.67
N PRO A 101 2.60 -4.80 -1.45
CA PRO A 101 2.65 -4.17 -2.78
C PRO A 101 1.62 -4.74 -3.76
N TRP A 102 1.17 -5.98 -3.54
CA TRP A 102 0.11 -6.61 -4.31
C TRP A 102 -1.25 -5.92 -4.15
N ALA A 103 -1.47 -5.21 -3.04
CA ALA A 103 -2.74 -4.55 -2.75
C ALA A 103 -2.99 -3.32 -3.62
N ILE A 104 -1.94 -2.60 -4.07
CA ILE A 104 -2.04 -1.34 -4.79
C ILE A 104 -3.00 -1.44 -5.99
N GLY A 105 -2.85 -2.48 -6.83
CA GLY A 105 -3.70 -2.69 -8.01
C GLY A 105 -5.11 -3.20 -7.71
N LEU A 106 -5.41 -3.54 -6.45
CA LEU A 106 -6.70 -4.09 -6.05
C LEU A 106 -7.55 -3.10 -5.26
N MET A 107 -6.95 -2.12 -4.58
CA MET A 107 -7.65 -1.22 -3.66
C MET A 107 -8.83 -0.50 -4.32
N GLU A 108 -8.63 0.05 -5.52
CA GLU A 108 -9.66 0.80 -6.25
C GLU A 108 -10.57 -0.08 -7.14
N SER A 109 -10.26 -1.37 -7.26
CA SER A 109 -10.98 -2.28 -8.16
C SER A 109 -12.07 -3.10 -7.46
N ARG A 110 -12.19 -3.00 -6.13
CA ARG A 110 -13.15 -3.79 -5.35
C ARG A 110 -14.51 -3.12 -5.27
N THR A 111 -15.57 -3.89 -5.56
CA THR A 111 -16.96 -3.41 -5.57
C THR A 111 -17.71 -3.71 -4.26
N SER A 112 -17.10 -4.46 -3.35
CA SER A 112 -17.70 -4.88 -2.07
C SER A 112 -16.75 -4.53 -0.92
N PRO A 113 -16.61 -3.21 -0.59
CA PRO A 113 -15.72 -2.76 0.49
C PRO A 113 -16.19 -3.31 1.84
N GLY A 114 -15.24 -3.76 2.66
CA GLY A 114 -15.50 -4.19 4.02
C GLY A 114 -15.59 -3.02 5.01
N PRO A 115 -15.85 -3.33 6.29
CA PRO A 115 -16.05 -2.30 7.32
C PRO A 115 -14.81 -1.45 7.58
N ALA A 116 -13.59 -2.01 7.51
CA ALA A 116 -12.36 -1.23 7.69
C ALA A 116 -12.15 -0.25 6.55
N THR A 117 -12.38 -0.69 5.30
CA THR A 117 -12.35 0.16 4.10
C THR A 117 -13.32 1.32 4.22
N LEU A 118 -14.60 1.04 4.55
CA LEU A 118 -15.62 2.08 4.68
C LEU A 118 -15.30 3.06 5.81
N SER A 119 -14.85 2.55 6.97
CA SER A 119 -14.44 3.38 8.10
C SER A 119 -13.26 4.29 7.76
N HIS A 120 -12.29 3.77 6.98
CA HIS A 120 -11.14 4.55 6.53
C HIS A 120 -11.58 5.70 5.63
N HIS A 121 -12.40 5.44 4.61
CA HIS A 121 -12.90 6.48 3.71
C HIS A 121 -13.71 7.55 4.46
N ASP A 122 -14.64 7.13 5.33
CA ASP A 122 -15.44 8.07 6.13
C ASP A 122 -14.58 8.94 7.05
N ALA A 123 -13.56 8.36 7.69
CA ALA A 123 -12.64 9.09 8.56
C ALA A 123 -11.84 10.16 7.80
N VAL A 124 -11.35 9.84 6.59
CA VAL A 124 -10.63 10.78 5.72
C VAL A 124 -11.54 11.94 5.31
N LEU A 125 -12.71 11.63 4.76
CA LEU A 125 -13.70 12.63 4.37
C LEU A 125 -14.10 13.49 5.57
N GLY A 126 -14.40 12.89 6.70
CA GLY A 126 -14.75 13.57 7.94
C GLY A 126 -13.65 14.49 8.46
N CYS A 127 -12.37 14.09 8.35
CA CYS A 127 -11.24 14.92 8.75
C CYS A 127 -11.16 16.20 7.88
N LEU A 128 -11.24 16.07 6.56
CA LEU A 128 -11.24 17.22 5.63
C LEU A 128 -12.45 18.13 5.86
N ARG A 129 -13.64 17.55 6.05
CA ARG A 129 -14.86 18.32 6.34
C ARG A 129 -14.76 19.11 7.65
N ARG A 130 -14.23 18.51 8.71
CA ARG A 130 -13.97 19.22 9.98
C ARG A 130 -12.89 20.29 9.83
N GLY A 131 -11.94 20.08 8.90
CA GLY A 131 -10.94 21.09 8.51
C GLY A 131 -11.48 22.27 7.70
N GLY A 132 -12.80 22.34 7.45
CA GLY A 132 -13.46 23.45 6.76
C GLY A 132 -13.64 23.28 5.26
N PHE A 133 -13.21 22.17 4.68
CA PHE A 133 -13.34 21.92 3.23
C PHE A 133 -14.83 21.79 2.83
N PRO A 134 -15.32 22.55 1.83
CA PRO A 134 -16.60 22.27 1.19
C PRO A 134 -16.66 20.85 0.62
N VAL A 135 -17.87 20.30 0.41
CA VAL A 135 -18.03 18.91 -0.08
C VAL A 135 -17.27 18.68 -1.38
N GLU A 136 -17.36 19.60 -2.33
CA GLU A 136 -16.68 19.52 -3.62
C GLU A 136 -15.15 19.47 -3.46
N LEU A 137 -14.58 20.42 -2.70
CA LEU A 137 -13.14 20.44 -2.44
C LEU A 137 -12.69 19.21 -1.64
N THR A 138 -13.54 18.68 -0.75
CA THR A 138 -13.28 17.42 -0.03
C THR A 138 -13.10 16.25 -1.01
N ALA A 139 -13.98 16.13 -2.02
CA ALA A 139 -13.88 15.10 -3.04
C ALA A 139 -12.60 15.23 -3.88
N HIS A 140 -12.25 16.47 -4.26
CA HIS A 140 -11.01 16.74 -4.99
C HIS A 140 -9.77 16.42 -4.15
N ALA A 141 -9.72 16.85 -2.91
CA ALA A 141 -8.61 16.59 -2.00
C ALA A 141 -8.44 15.08 -1.73
N TYR A 142 -9.55 14.37 -1.51
CA TYR A 142 -9.55 12.92 -1.35
C TYR A 142 -8.93 12.22 -2.57
N SER A 143 -9.46 12.51 -3.77
CA SER A 143 -8.97 11.90 -5.01
C SER A 143 -7.50 12.22 -5.29
N LEU A 144 -7.07 13.47 -5.05
CA LEU A 144 -5.69 13.91 -5.27
C LEU A 144 -4.72 13.18 -4.34
N LEU A 145 -5.04 13.12 -3.05
CA LEU A 145 -4.19 12.46 -2.04
C LEU A 145 -4.06 10.96 -2.31
N ASP A 146 -5.16 10.27 -2.62
CA ASP A 146 -5.12 8.82 -2.89
C ASP A 146 -4.39 8.52 -4.19
N SER A 147 -4.61 9.31 -5.25
CA SER A 147 -3.85 9.18 -6.50
C SER A 147 -2.35 9.35 -6.29
N TYR A 148 -1.94 10.32 -5.44
CA TYR A 148 -0.54 10.51 -5.12
C TYR A 148 0.04 9.33 -4.35
N ILE A 149 -0.62 8.90 -3.26
CA ILE A 149 -0.16 7.82 -2.39
C ILE A 149 -0.01 6.52 -3.17
N TYR A 150 -1.05 6.13 -3.93
CA TYR A 150 -1.04 4.87 -4.67
C TYR A 150 -0.11 4.92 -5.87
N GLY A 151 -0.07 6.05 -6.58
CA GLY A 151 0.86 6.25 -7.70
C GLY A 151 2.31 6.20 -7.26
N PHE A 152 2.65 6.86 -6.15
CA PHE A 152 3.99 6.83 -5.58
C PHE A 152 4.37 5.41 -5.12
N ALA A 153 3.50 4.74 -4.37
CA ALA A 153 3.76 3.38 -3.90
C ALA A 153 3.96 2.38 -5.06
N LEU A 154 3.20 2.55 -6.15
CA LEU A 154 3.37 1.74 -7.36
C LEU A 154 4.72 1.98 -8.04
N GLN A 155 5.13 3.24 -8.17
CA GLN A 155 6.43 3.61 -8.72
C GLN A 155 7.56 3.08 -7.84
N GLU A 156 7.49 3.31 -6.53
CA GLU A 156 8.50 2.85 -5.57
C GLU A 156 8.69 1.33 -5.61
N ALA A 157 7.62 0.57 -5.76
CA ALA A 157 7.67 -0.89 -5.87
C ALA A 157 8.22 -1.38 -7.23
N GLY A 158 8.14 -0.56 -8.28
CA GLY A 158 8.55 -0.90 -9.64
C GLY A 158 9.91 -0.38 -10.06
N LEU A 159 10.47 0.59 -9.34
CA LEU A 159 11.78 1.17 -9.68
C LEU A 159 12.91 0.16 -9.48
N PRO A 160 13.89 0.10 -10.41
CA PRO A 160 15.06 -0.77 -10.29
C PRO A 160 16.12 -0.24 -9.30
N PHE A 161 15.87 0.92 -8.68
CA PHE A 161 16.76 1.55 -7.69
C PHE A 161 15.95 2.31 -6.63
N GLY A 162 16.48 2.42 -5.44
CA GLY A 162 15.95 3.23 -4.34
C GLY A 162 16.96 4.25 -3.81
N THR A 163 18.26 4.01 -4.06
CA THR A 163 19.39 4.84 -3.60
C THR A 163 20.19 5.42 -4.76
N GLY A 164 21.02 6.43 -4.48
CA GLY A 164 21.93 7.03 -5.46
C GLY A 164 22.96 6.04 -6.00
N GLU A 165 23.46 5.11 -5.16
CA GLU A 165 24.39 4.08 -5.59
C GLU A 165 23.78 3.09 -6.56
N GLU A 166 22.55 2.65 -6.29
CA GLU A 166 21.81 1.75 -7.20
C GLU A 166 21.46 2.48 -8.50
N ALA A 167 21.04 3.75 -8.42
CA ALA A 167 20.77 4.59 -9.58
C ALA A 167 22.01 4.79 -10.45
N ALA A 168 23.21 4.93 -9.86
CA ALA A 168 24.45 5.05 -10.59
C ALA A 168 24.78 3.79 -11.39
N GLN A 169 24.45 2.61 -10.87
CA GLN A 169 24.61 1.34 -11.61
C GLN A 169 23.70 1.29 -12.84
N VAL A 170 22.42 1.67 -12.68
CA VAL A 170 21.45 1.76 -13.78
C VAL A 170 21.89 2.81 -14.81
N ALA A 171 22.38 3.97 -14.35
CA ALA A 171 22.89 5.02 -15.24
C ALA A 171 24.09 4.56 -16.04
N GLN A 172 24.96 3.73 -15.49
CA GLN A 172 26.11 3.15 -16.20
C GLN A 172 25.66 2.22 -17.34
N GLU A 173 24.61 1.43 -17.13
CA GLU A 173 24.03 0.59 -18.20
C GLU A 173 23.41 1.42 -19.31
N MET A 174 22.94 2.64 -19.00
CA MET A 174 22.36 3.60 -19.95
C MET A 174 23.37 4.63 -20.50
N SER A 175 24.66 4.51 -20.20
CA SER A 175 25.69 5.51 -20.48
C SER A 175 25.72 5.99 -21.94
N SER A 176 25.56 5.07 -22.91
CA SER A 176 25.53 5.41 -24.33
C SER A 176 24.39 6.37 -24.73
N HIS A 177 23.26 6.32 -24.01
CA HIS A 177 22.15 7.23 -24.23
C HIS A 177 22.44 8.62 -23.63
N PHE A 178 23.09 8.69 -22.48
CA PHE A 178 23.47 9.95 -21.85
C PHE A 178 24.59 10.67 -22.61
N GLU A 179 25.59 9.92 -23.11
CA GLU A 179 26.71 10.46 -23.89
C GLU A 179 26.28 10.99 -25.26
N SER A 180 25.18 10.51 -25.80
CA SER A 180 24.67 10.94 -27.12
C SER A 180 24.26 12.42 -27.19
N GLY A 181 24.02 13.05 -26.03
CA GLY A 181 23.45 14.41 -25.90
C GLY A 181 22.00 14.54 -26.38
N GLN A 182 21.36 13.43 -26.72
CA GLN A 182 19.99 13.42 -27.26
C GLN A 182 18.94 13.76 -26.19
N TYR A 183 19.23 13.50 -24.90
CA TYR A 183 18.31 13.68 -23.78
C TYR A 183 18.91 14.60 -22.68
N PRO A 184 19.14 15.88 -22.96
CA PRO A 184 19.93 16.76 -22.08
C PRO A 184 19.31 16.93 -20.69
N TYR A 185 17.99 17.12 -20.58
CA TYR A 185 17.31 17.30 -19.29
C TYR A 185 17.23 16.02 -18.48
N LEU A 186 17.08 14.85 -19.11
CA LEU A 186 17.14 13.56 -18.41
C LEU A 186 18.55 13.33 -17.87
N THR A 187 19.57 13.62 -18.64
CA THR A 187 20.98 13.52 -18.23
C THR A 187 21.28 14.48 -17.08
N GLU A 188 20.85 15.73 -17.17
CA GLU A 188 21.00 16.73 -16.12
C GLU A 188 20.38 16.26 -14.81
N MET A 189 19.12 15.85 -14.82
CA MET A 189 18.40 15.36 -13.63
C MET A 189 19.09 14.11 -13.05
N ALA A 190 19.44 13.13 -13.89
CA ALA A 190 20.10 11.92 -13.45
C ALA A 190 21.46 12.24 -12.77
N MET A 191 22.31 13.04 -13.44
CA MET A 191 23.66 13.31 -12.96
C MET A 191 23.71 14.32 -11.82
N ALA A 192 22.84 15.34 -11.81
CA ALA A 192 22.88 16.40 -10.80
C ALA A 192 22.08 16.05 -9.53
N HIS A 193 21.20 15.05 -9.58
CA HIS A 193 20.31 14.72 -8.46
C HIS A 193 20.27 13.22 -8.14
N VAL A 194 19.83 12.38 -9.09
CA VAL A 194 19.47 10.98 -8.79
C VAL A 194 20.68 10.12 -8.41
N VAL A 195 21.83 10.26 -9.10
CA VAL A 195 23.04 9.47 -8.81
C VAL A 195 23.91 10.07 -7.70
N GLN A 196 23.46 11.14 -7.06
CA GLN A 196 24.25 11.79 -6.01
C GLN A 196 24.24 10.99 -4.70
N PRO A 197 25.37 10.99 -3.95
CA PRO A 197 25.42 10.38 -2.64
C PRO A 197 24.33 10.95 -1.70
N GLY A 198 23.62 10.08 -1.02
CA GLY A 198 22.53 10.46 -0.12
C GLY A 198 21.16 10.63 -0.78
N TYR A 199 21.06 10.51 -2.11
CA TYR A 199 19.74 10.44 -2.76
C TYR A 199 18.99 9.19 -2.30
N SER A 200 17.71 9.37 -2.01
CA SER A 200 16.75 8.31 -1.77
C SER A 200 15.43 8.63 -2.46
N TYR A 201 14.96 7.77 -3.33
CA TYR A 201 13.63 7.92 -3.94
C TYR A 201 12.53 8.01 -2.88
N SER A 202 12.74 7.38 -1.74
CA SER A 202 11.85 7.41 -0.59
C SER A 202 11.54 8.83 -0.10
N ASP A 203 12.50 9.75 -0.20
CA ASP A 203 12.37 11.12 0.31
C ASP A 203 11.48 11.98 -0.58
N GLU A 204 11.39 11.65 -1.89
CA GLU A 204 10.51 12.34 -2.84
C GLU A 204 9.03 12.28 -2.42
N PHE A 205 8.65 11.24 -1.66
CA PHE A 205 7.28 11.12 -1.17
C PHE A 205 6.88 12.27 -0.25
N GLU A 206 7.73 12.62 0.69
CA GLU A 206 7.41 13.67 1.67
C GLU A 206 7.41 15.03 1.00
N ILE A 207 8.36 15.28 0.09
CA ILE A 207 8.45 16.52 -0.68
C ILE A 207 7.19 16.74 -1.52
N GLY A 208 6.78 15.74 -2.30
CA GLY A 208 5.59 15.84 -3.14
C GLY A 208 4.29 15.91 -2.32
N LEU A 209 4.22 15.19 -1.20
CA LEU A 209 3.08 15.26 -0.29
C LEU A 209 2.93 16.66 0.30
N ASP A 210 4.02 17.29 0.74
CA ASP A 210 3.98 18.64 1.31
C ASP A 210 3.54 19.68 0.26
N LEU A 211 3.99 19.56 -0.99
CA LEU A 211 3.50 20.43 -2.09
C LEU A 211 2.00 20.29 -2.31
N ILE A 212 1.46 19.06 -2.24
CA ILE A 212 0.01 18.82 -2.36
C ILE A 212 -0.74 19.43 -1.17
N LEU A 213 -0.26 19.20 0.05
CA LEU A 213 -0.89 19.71 1.26
C LEU A 213 -0.87 21.25 1.33
N ASP A 214 0.21 21.90 0.86
CA ASP A 214 0.30 23.36 0.74
C ASP A 214 -0.68 23.88 -0.30
N GLY A 215 -0.81 23.22 -1.45
CA GLY A 215 -1.80 23.55 -2.47
C GLY A 215 -3.25 23.45 -1.95
N LEU A 216 -3.55 22.38 -1.19
CA LEU A 216 -4.87 22.21 -0.56
C LEU A 216 -5.11 23.24 0.53
N GLN A 217 -4.11 23.64 1.31
CA GLN A 217 -4.21 24.71 2.32
C GLN A 217 -4.51 26.06 1.66
N ALA A 218 -3.89 26.35 0.52
CA ALA A 218 -4.14 27.57 -0.22
C ALA A 218 -5.53 27.62 -0.90
N ALA A 219 -6.10 26.44 -1.21
CA ALA A 219 -7.44 26.31 -1.81
C ALA A 219 -8.56 26.23 -0.76
N ALA A 220 -8.23 25.95 0.49
CA ALA A 220 -9.20 25.93 1.59
C ALA A 220 -9.69 27.34 1.90
N PRO A 221 -10.99 27.54 2.24
CA PRO A 221 -11.56 28.84 2.54
C PRO A 221 -11.03 29.45 3.85
#